data_2ffd66aae12c05650535e307c8db0750
#
_entry.id   2ffd66aae12c05650535e307c8db0750
#
_cell.length_a   1.000
_cell.length_b   1.000
_cell.length_c   1.000
_cell.angle_alpha   90.00
_cell.angle_beta   90.00
_cell.angle_gamma   90.00
#
_symmetry.space_group_name_H-M   'P 1'
#
loop_
_entity.id
_entity.type
_entity.pdbx_description
1 polymer ?
#
loop_
_entity_poly.entity_id
_entity_poly.type
_entity_poly.pdbx_seq_one_letter_code
_entity_poly.pdbx_strand_id
1 'polypeptide(L)'
;MHAAKGARLKRRPIAADWRTAALRCVAAAVSVAIAGGTAAACSGSPVLSPRTAGAGSDTKRVTLRLPVALTRAPSPAVSVLADGAPDVLTAAFAGALFVTSPVVVIAAAGGTALPTAVRAARAAHAPLLLAVKVTPQLTTAVGRLRPRAVLAVGLPPAAAAALAAGLRGVRVVTRAAGLPVTAAPAPVSRVGVLVGRGETTPEITAVTVTAEAAGAAVVSVRGGDPRADPAAIRVLARVRPLDVVGVGEQFRPASRLGSRLAVAETGRQLPGGGQVMFPWRRLVALYGYPGTPGLGVLGQQDLTASVARAEQMAAAYQPLSRVPVVPAFEIIATVAEASPGADGSYSYESPVSSLRPWVDRATAAGLYVVLDLQAGRASLLAQAERYQSLLRQPDVGLALDPEWKLQPGQKPLRQIGHVTIGEVNSVIGWLATLTARYHLPQKLLVLHQFQLSMIAGEPDLDTSHDDLAIVVHMDGQGTPAAKQETWNAVTGAAPPGVYFGWKNFLVKDHPMLTPRQTMVTMPAPVMISYQ
;
A
#
# COMPACT_ATOMS: atom_id res chain seq x y z
N MET A 1 -10.20 64.35 19.97
CA MET A 1 -9.69 64.54 21.34
C MET A 1 -10.15 63.35 22.19
N HIS A 2 -9.30 62.41 22.46
CA HIS A 2 -9.04 61.78 23.76
C HIS A 2 -7.93 60.73 23.53
N ALA A 3 -6.80 60.99 24.14
CA ALA A 3 -5.64 60.14 24.16
C ALA A 3 -5.82 59.02 25.18
N ALA A 4 -5.45 57.80 24.82
CA ALA A 4 -5.30 56.70 25.75
C ALA A 4 -3.84 56.22 25.74
N LYS A 5 -3.28 56.27 26.96
CA LYS A 5 -1.89 56.08 27.35
C LYS A 5 -1.40 54.66 27.14
N GLY A 6 -0.16 54.55 26.64
CA GLY A 6 0.59 53.31 26.57
C GLY A 6 0.98 52.76 27.95
N ALA A 7 0.88 51.48 28.15
CA ALA A 7 1.46 50.74 29.24
C ALA A 7 2.61 49.87 28.72
N ARG A 8 3.85 50.25 29.04
CA ARG A 8 5.05 49.44 28.84
C ARG A 8 5.12 48.36 29.92
N LEU A 9 5.04 47.11 29.53
CA LEU A 9 5.37 45.98 30.38
C LEU A 9 6.86 45.65 30.29
N LYS A 10 7.53 45.78 31.44
CA LYS A 10 8.95 45.45 31.64
C LYS A 10 9.15 43.93 31.60
N ARG A 11 10.03 43.47 30.73
CA ARG A 11 10.55 42.10 30.74
C ARG A 11 11.49 41.90 31.93
N ARG A 12 11.28 40.87 32.73
CA ARG A 12 12.29 40.30 33.64
C ARG A 12 12.73 38.95 33.08
N PRO A 13 14.02 38.63 33.05
CA PRO A 13 14.52 37.32 32.69
C PRO A 13 14.47 36.39 33.91
N ILE A 14 13.89 35.20 33.75
CA ILE A 14 14.05 34.10 34.70
C ILE A 14 15.04 33.11 34.08
N ALA A 15 16.26 33.13 34.62
CA ALA A 15 17.23 32.06 34.44
C ALA A 15 16.84 30.93 35.38
N ALA A 16 16.62 29.75 34.88
CA ALA A 16 16.48 28.52 35.67
C ALA A 16 17.53 27.51 35.22
N ASP A 17 18.35 27.20 36.19
CA ASP A 17 19.50 26.32 36.22
C ASP A 17 19.10 24.88 36.01
N TRP A 18 19.69 24.17 35.02
CA TRP A 18 19.50 22.75 34.76
C TRP A 18 20.80 22.01 35.00
N ARG A 19 21.08 21.71 36.26
CA ARG A 19 22.06 20.68 36.58
C ARG A 19 21.55 19.75 37.68
N THR A 20 21.73 18.45 37.41
CA THR A 20 21.63 17.29 38.32
C THR A 20 20.26 16.68 38.56
N ALA A 21 19.97 15.62 37.82
CA ALA A 21 19.46 14.35 38.34
C ALA A 21 19.86 13.22 37.39
N ALA A 22 20.93 12.56 37.71
CA ALA A 22 21.42 11.36 37.01
C ALA A 22 20.95 10.10 37.74
N LEU A 23 20.73 9.07 36.96
CA LEU A 23 20.78 7.63 37.26
C LEU A 23 19.81 7.00 38.28
N ARG A 24 18.98 6.10 37.72
CA ARG A 24 18.97 4.67 38.12
C ARG A 24 18.23 3.84 37.06
N CYS A 25 19.01 3.21 36.16
CA CYS A 25 18.55 2.07 35.36
C CYS A 25 18.53 0.83 36.23
N VAL A 26 17.39 0.12 36.25
CA VAL A 26 17.33 -1.27 36.74
C VAL A 26 17.24 -2.16 35.51
N ALA A 27 18.33 -2.87 35.20
CA ALA A 27 18.39 -3.95 34.24
C ALA A 27 17.87 -5.23 34.90
N ALA A 28 16.83 -5.82 34.38
CA ALA A 28 16.39 -7.17 34.69
C ALA A 28 17.01 -8.13 33.67
N ALA A 29 18.06 -8.86 34.07
CA ALA A 29 18.63 -9.94 33.31
C ALA A 29 17.85 -11.23 33.60
N VAL A 30 17.34 -11.88 32.56
CA VAL A 30 16.79 -13.24 32.64
C VAL A 30 17.93 -14.20 32.35
N SER A 31 18.34 -14.96 33.40
CA SER A 31 19.33 -16.03 33.30
C SER A 31 18.64 -17.34 32.89
N VAL A 32 19.04 -17.92 31.77
CA VAL A 32 18.71 -19.29 31.38
C VAL A 32 19.80 -20.22 31.94
N ALA A 33 19.42 -21.10 32.83
CA ALA A 33 20.30 -22.12 33.41
C ALA A 33 20.42 -23.29 32.42
N ILE A 34 21.65 -23.57 31.98
CA ILE A 34 22.02 -24.81 31.29
C ILE A 34 22.56 -25.77 32.32
N ALA A 35 21.84 -26.87 32.53
CA ALA A 35 22.30 -27.97 33.38
C ALA A 35 23.34 -28.80 32.62
N GLY A 36 24.58 -28.73 33.04
CA GLY A 36 25.64 -29.60 32.58
C GLY A 36 25.67 -30.89 33.42
N GLY A 37 25.50 -32.02 32.78
CA GLY A 37 25.73 -33.35 33.37
C GLY A 37 27.17 -33.79 33.18
N THR A 38 27.87 -34.01 34.27
CA THR A 38 29.23 -34.58 34.31
C THR A 38 29.18 -36.09 34.13
N ALA A 39 29.89 -36.61 33.13
CA ALA A 39 30.12 -38.03 32.97
C ALA A 39 31.36 -38.46 33.77
N ALA A 40 31.19 -39.43 34.63
CA ALA A 40 32.29 -40.10 35.36
C ALA A 40 32.87 -41.21 34.48
N ALA A 41 34.20 -41.23 34.40
CA ALA A 41 34.95 -42.27 33.75
C ALA A 41 35.11 -43.47 34.68
N CYS A 42 34.87 -44.68 34.18
CA CYS A 42 35.38 -45.94 34.77
C CYS A 42 36.13 -46.72 33.71
N SER A 43 37.40 -46.98 34.05
CA SER A 43 38.32 -47.78 33.33
C SER A 43 38.00 -49.27 33.45
N GLY A 44 38.17 -50.07 32.40
CA GLY A 44 38.12 -51.52 32.41
C GLY A 44 38.74 -52.07 31.14
N SER A 45 39.89 -52.73 31.33
CA SER A 45 40.74 -53.32 30.31
C SER A 45 40.23 -54.68 29.79
N PRO A 46 40.91 -55.32 28.84
CA PRO A 46 40.30 -55.96 27.68
C PRO A 46 40.15 -57.46 27.80
N VAL A 47 39.19 -58.03 27.10
CA VAL A 47 39.08 -59.46 26.84
C VAL A 47 39.17 -59.72 25.34
N LEU A 48 40.09 -60.58 24.96
CA LEU A 48 40.38 -61.04 23.61
C LEU A 48 39.33 -62.06 23.09
N SER A 49 38.90 -61.83 21.86
CA SER A 49 38.71 -62.81 20.75
C SER A 49 37.51 -63.80 20.76
N PRO A 50 37.04 -64.33 19.66
CA PRO A 50 37.76 -64.67 18.44
C PRO A 50 37.17 -64.17 17.11
N ARG A 51 38.00 -64.07 16.09
CA ARG A 51 37.69 -63.85 14.69
C ARG A 51 36.82 -64.98 14.16
N THR A 52 35.62 -64.61 13.72
CA THR A 52 34.92 -65.39 12.69
C THR A 52 34.90 -64.55 11.41
N ALA A 53 35.52 -65.11 10.37
CA ALA A 53 35.48 -64.58 9.03
C ALA A 53 34.04 -64.72 8.49
N GLY A 54 33.28 -63.62 8.57
CA GLY A 54 32.02 -63.48 7.87
C GLY A 54 32.23 -62.78 6.54
N ALA A 55 31.97 -63.46 5.43
CA ALA A 55 31.96 -62.88 4.10
C ALA A 55 31.02 -61.69 4.07
N GLY A 56 31.58 -60.50 4.00
CA GLY A 56 30.83 -59.25 3.82
C GLY A 56 30.25 -59.18 2.42
N SER A 57 28.99 -59.50 2.29
CA SER A 57 28.21 -59.11 1.11
C SER A 57 28.12 -57.58 1.12
N ASP A 58 28.92 -56.94 0.31
CA ASP A 58 28.88 -55.50 0.01
C ASP A 58 27.56 -55.19 -0.73
N THR A 59 26.45 -55.21 0.00
CA THR A 59 25.18 -54.71 -0.53
C THR A 59 25.34 -53.19 -0.64
N LYS A 60 25.81 -52.71 -1.79
CA LYS A 60 25.67 -51.32 -2.20
C LYS A 60 24.19 -50.95 -2.03
N ARG A 61 23.88 -50.26 -0.95
CA ARG A 61 22.56 -49.61 -0.79
C ARG A 61 22.41 -48.66 -1.98
N VAL A 62 21.71 -49.12 -3.00
CA VAL A 62 21.23 -48.24 -4.10
C VAL A 62 20.21 -47.31 -3.49
N THR A 63 20.64 -46.15 -3.08
CA THR A 63 19.73 -45.08 -2.68
C THR A 63 18.98 -44.64 -3.93
N LEU A 64 17.77 -45.17 -4.12
CA LEU A 64 16.86 -44.73 -5.17
C LEU A 64 16.52 -43.26 -4.94
N ARG A 65 17.18 -42.35 -5.69
CA ARG A 65 16.82 -40.94 -5.67
C ARG A 65 15.47 -40.80 -6.39
N LEU A 66 14.46 -40.31 -5.68
CA LEU A 66 13.17 -39.98 -6.26
C LEU A 66 13.34 -38.89 -7.33
N PRO A 67 12.59 -38.97 -8.44
CA PRO A 67 12.58 -37.91 -9.44
C PRO A 67 12.09 -36.60 -8.80
N VAL A 68 12.75 -35.50 -9.13
CA VAL A 68 12.50 -34.17 -8.60
C VAL A 68 12.37 -33.17 -9.75
N ALA A 69 11.49 -32.19 -9.62
CA ALA A 69 11.36 -31.10 -10.57
C ALA A 69 12.54 -30.11 -10.41
N LEU A 70 12.95 -29.50 -11.52
CA LEU A 70 13.88 -28.37 -11.52
C LEU A 70 13.09 -27.09 -11.71
N THR A 71 13.17 -26.21 -10.72
CA THR A 71 12.48 -24.90 -10.71
C THR A 71 13.45 -23.77 -11.03
N ARG A 72 12.91 -22.62 -11.40
CA ARG A 72 13.65 -21.38 -11.66
C ARG A 72 12.87 -20.15 -11.22
N ALA A 73 13.56 -19.05 -11.00
CA ALA A 73 12.93 -17.73 -10.89
C ALA A 73 12.39 -17.26 -12.25
N PRO A 74 11.27 -16.53 -12.27
CA PRO A 74 10.72 -15.96 -13.49
C PRO A 74 11.64 -14.87 -14.07
N SER A 75 11.52 -14.63 -15.37
CA SER A 75 12.23 -13.54 -16.07
C SER A 75 11.28 -12.89 -17.07
N PRO A 76 11.15 -11.56 -17.09
CA PRO A 76 11.81 -10.56 -16.23
C PRO A 76 11.39 -10.63 -14.75
N ALA A 77 12.13 -9.94 -13.86
CA ALA A 77 11.91 -9.98 -12.42
C ALA A 77 10.49 -9.57 -12.00
N VAL A 78 9.87 -8.64 -12.72
CA VAL A 78 8.44 -8.32 -12.57
C VAL A 78 7.75 -8.58 -13.89
N SER A 79 6.77 -9.46 -13.88
CA SER A 79 5.97 -9.83 -15.05
C SER A 79 4.49 -9.93 -14.71
N VAL A 80 3.66 -9.77 -15.73
CA VAL A 80 2.20 -9.92 -15.61
C VAL A 80 1.73 -10.91 -16.67
N LEU A 81 1.04 -11.96 -16.23
CA LEU A 81 0.38 -12.93 -17.08
C LEU A 81 -1.13 -12.67 -16.99
N ALA A 82 -1.68 -12.12 -18.05
CA ALA A 82 -3.07 -11.64 -18.06
C ALA A 82 -3.86 -12.16 -19.26
N ASP A 83 -3.19 -12.48 -20.35
CA ASP A 83 -3.84 -12.84 -21.60
C ASP A 83 -3.92 -14.35 -21.81
N GLY A 84 -4.94 -14.75 -22.52
CA GLY A 84 -5.06 -16.07 -23.10
C GLY A 84 -6.14 -16.94 -22.49
N ALA A 85 -6.45 -18.00 -23.23
CA ALA A 85 -7.32 -19.05 -22.72
C ALA A 85 -6.67 -19.77 -21.52
N PRO A 86 -7.46 -20.45 -20.66
CA PRO A 86 -6.97 -21.12 -19.46
C PRO A 86 -5.75 -22.03 -19.67
N ASP A 87 -5.69 -22.71 -20.81
CA ASP A 87 -4.58 -23.59 -21.18
C ASP A 87 -3.30 -22.78 -21.50
N VAL A 88 -3.42 -21.63 -22.16
CA VAL A 88 -2.29 -20.74 -22.48
C VAL A 88 -1.73 -20.13 -21.21
N LEU A 89 -2.58 -19.56 -20.37
CA LEU A 89 -2.18 -18.91 -19.11
C LEU A 89 -1.47 -19.89 -18.17
N THR A 90 -2.08 -21.06 -17.91
CA THR A 90 -1.52 -22.04 -16.96
C THR A 90 -0.24 -22.69 -17.49
N ALA A 91 -0.13 -22.90 -18.80
CA ALA A 91 1.10 -23.39 -19.43
C ALA A 91 2.24 -22.36 -19.39
N ALA A 92 1.94 -21.09 -19.67
CA ALA A 92 2.91 -20.00 -19.56
C ALA A 92 3.41 -19.84 -18.12
N PHE A 93 2.51 -19.88 -17.16
CA PHE A 93 2.85 -19.78 -15.74
C PHE A 93 3.71 -20.97 -15.28
N ALA A 94 3.36 -22.22 -15.65
CA ALA A 94 4.19 -23.38 -15.35
C ALA A 94 5.60 -23.23 -15.98
N GLY A 95 5.68 -22.78 -17.23
CA GLY A 95 6.94 -22.54 -17.91
C GLY A 95 7.78 -21.41 -17.30
N ALA A 96 7.17 -20.45 -16.57
CA ALA A 96 7.90 -19.40 -15.86
C ALA A 96 8.63 -19.94 -14.64
N LEU A 97 8.05 -20.92 -13.92
CA LEU A 97 8.58 -21.43 -12.66
C LEU A 97 9.29 -22.79 -12.75
N PHE A 98 9.04 -23.58 -13.79
CA PHE A 98 9.61 -24.91 -13.97
C PHE A 98 10.49 -24.99 -15.21
N VAL A 99 11.71 -25.48 -15.05
CA VAL A 99 12.60 -25.90 -16.15
C VAL A 99 12.23 -27.30 -16.60
N THR A 100 12.06 -28.23 -15.63
CA THR A 100 11.60 -29.58 -15.86
C THR A 100 10.70 -30.05 -14.71
N SER A 101 9.76 -30.96 -15.02
CA SER A 101 8.95 -31.63 -14.01
C SER A 101 8.74 -33.10 -14.37
N PRO A 102 9.08 -34.06 -13.50
CA PRO A 102 8.86 -35.48 -13.78
C PRO A 102 7.38 -35.85 -13.94
N VAL A 103 6.49 -35.06 -13.37
CA VAL A 103 5.05 -35.20 -13.49
C VAL A 103 4.44 -33.85 -13.88
N VAL A 104 3.48 -33.88 -14.81
CA VAL A 104 2.61 -32.75 -15.13
C VAL A 104 1.16 -33.23 -14.93
N VAL A 105 0.34 -32.41 -14.28
CA VAL A 105 -1.08 -32.69 -14.16
C VAL A 105 -1.87 -31.76 -15.07
N ILE A 106 -2.78 -32.32 -15.87
CA ILE A 106 -3.66 -31.56 -16.76
C ILE A 106 -5.11 -31.87 -16.38
N ALA A 107 -5.89 -30.83 -16.09
CA ALA A 107 -7.32 -30.94 -15.80
C ALA A 107 -8.13 -30.35 -16.95
N ALA A 108 -9.30 -30.92 -17.23
CA ALA A 108 -10.29 -30.21 -18.05
C ALA A 108 -10.66 -28.89 -17.39
N ALA A 109 -10.71 -27.80 -18.16
CA ALA A 109 -11.00 -26.47 -17.66
C ALA A 109 -12.43 -26.31 -17.14
N GLY A 110 -13.35 -27.21 -17.53
CA GLY A 110 -14.74 -27.26 -17.06
C GLY A 110 -15.03 -28.54 -16.27
N GLY A 111 -16.12 -28.54 -15.50
CA GLY A 111 -16.62 -29.71 -14.79
C GLY A 111 -15.97 -29.97 -13.43
N THR A 112 -16.09 -31.21 -12.93
CA THR A 112 -15.74 -31.64 -11.57
C THR A 112 -14.30 -32.16 -11.43
N ALA A 113 -13.49 -32.06 -12.48
CA ALA A 113 -12.13 -32.62 -12.54
C ALA A 113 -11.11 -31.92 -11.63
N LEU A 114 -11.29 -30.62 -11.43
CA LEU A 114 -10.30 -29.74 -10.78
C LEU A 114 -9.91 -30.17 -9.36
N PRO A 115 -10.83 -30.50 -8.43
CA PRO A 115 -10.44 -30.92 -7.08
C PRO A 115 -9.56 -32.18 -7.06
N THR A 116 -9.81 -33.13 -7.97
CA THR A 116 -8.99 -34.33 -8.10
C THR A 116 -7.61 -34.03 -8.66
N ALA A 117 -7.53 -33.15 -9.66
CA ALA A 117 -6.28 -32.68 -10.24
C ALA A 117 -5.42 -31.90 -9.23
N VAL A 118 -6.04 -31.03 -8.43
CA VAL A 118 -5.37 -30.29 -7.34
C VAL A 118 -4.73 -31.23 -6.33
N ARG A 119 -5.46 -32.24 -5.86
CA ARG A 119 -4.90 -33.23 -4.92
C ARG A 119 -3.72 -34.00 -5.52
N ALA A 120 -3.84 -34.39 -6.78
CA ALA A 120 -2.79 -35.14 -7.47
C ALA A 120 -1.55 -34.27 -7.72
N ALA A 121 -1.72 -33.01 -8.14
CA ALA A 121 -0.64 -32.07 -8.37
C ALA A 121 0.14 -31.76 -7.09
N ARG A 122 -0.55 -31.51 -5.98
CA ARG A 122 0.07 -31.31 -4.65
C ARG A 122 0.84 -32.56 -4.20
N ALA A 123 0.25 -33.76 -4.32
CA ALA A 123 0.91 -35.00 -3.92
C ALA A 123 2.16 -35.31 -4.77
N ALA A 124 2.15 -34.93 -6.05
CA ALA A 124 3.27 -35.14 -6.97
C ALA A 124 4.25 -33.95 -7.02
N HIS A 125 4.06 -32.88 -6.26
CA HIS A 125 4.81 -31.62 -6.37
C HIS A 125 4.94 -31.13 -7.82
N ALA A 126 3.83 -31.19 -8.56
CA ALA A 126 3.79 -31.03 -10.00
C ALA A 126 3.03 -29.76 -10.42
N PRO A 127 3.38 -29.13 -11.54
CA PRO A 127 2.56 -28.09 -12.13
C PRO A 127 1.20 -28.63 -12.57
N LEU A 128 0.16 -27.82 -12.34
CA LEU A 128 -1.22 -28.07 -12.75
C LEU A 128 -1.56 -27.14 -13.93
N LEU A 129 -1.86 -27.73 -15.08
CA LEU A 129 -2.32 -27.05 -16.26
C LEU A 129 -3.80 -27.31 -16.50
N LEU A 130 -4.45 -26.38 -17.17
CA LEU A 130 -5.83 -26.55 -17.63
C LEU A 130 -5.87 -26.86 -19.12
N ALA A 131 -6.87 -27.58 -19.58
CA ALA A 131 -7.12 -27.82 -20.97
C ALA A 131 -8.61 -27.57 -21.29
N VAL A 132 -8.87 -26.62 -22.17
CA VAL A 132 -10.17 -26.45 -22.84
C VAL A 132 -10.29 -27.49 -23.93
N LYS A 133 -9.23 -27.68 -24.69
CA LYS A 133 -9.01 -28.73 -25.67
C LYS A 133 -7.52 -29.07 -25.75
N VAL A 134 -7.17 -30.25 -26.21
CA VAL A 134 -5.77 -30.62 -26.45
C VAL A 134 -5.33 -30.00 -27.77
N THR A 135 -4.42 -29.02 -27.68
CA THR A 135 -3.84 -28.29 -28.83
C THR A 135 -2.36 -28.67 -29.01
N PRO A 136 -1.78 -28.49 -30.20
CA PRO A 136 -0.34 -28.63 -30.39
C PRO A 136 0.48 -27.70 -29.48
N GLN A 137 -0.05 -26.51 -29.18
CA GLN A 137 0.59 -25.53 -28.29
C GLN A 137 0.65 -26.05 -26.85
N LEU A 138 -0.45 -26.59 -26.32
CA LEU A 138 -0.49 -27.22 -25.00
C LEU A 138 0.49 -28.41 -24.94
N THR A 139 0.45 -29.28 -25.95
CA THR A 139 1.33 -30.45 -26.04
C THR A 139 2.82 -30.03 -26.06
N THR A 140 3.16 -29.00 -26.84
CA THR A 140 4.51 -28.44 -26.89
C THR A 140 4.93 -27.86 -25.53
N ALA A 141 4.05 -27.10 -24.85
CA ALA A 141 4.33 -26.54 -23.54
C ALA A 141 4.57 -27.63 -22.48
N VAL A 142 3.76 -28.69 -22.48
CA VAL A 142 3.96 -29.86 -21.61
C VAL A 142 5.27 -30.56 -21.93
N GLY A 143 5.59 -30.78 -23.21
CA GLY A 143 6.82 -31.42 -23.66
C GLY A 143 8.09 -30.68 -23.24
N ARG A 144 8.06 -29.34 -23.18
CA ARG A 144 9.18 -28.50 -22.68
C ARG A 144 9.53 -28.79 -21.22
N LEU A 145 8.56 -29.20 -20.42
CA LEU A 145 8.77 -29.59 -19.01
C LEU A 145 9.40 -30.99 -18.86
N ARG A 146 9.60 -31.74 -19.97
CA ARG A 146 10.23 -33.06 -20.02
C ARG A 146 9.64 -34.05 -19.01
N PRO A 147 8.31 -34.23 -18.93
CA PRO A 147 7.71 -35.14 -17.96
C PRO A 147 8.01 -36.61 -18.29
N ARG A 148 8.09 -37.45 -17.24
CA ARG A 148 8.09 -38.91 -17.37
C ARG A 148 6.65 -39.44 -17.42
N ALA A 149 5.73 -38.72 -16.76
CA ALA A 149 4.31 -39.05 -16.74
C ALA A 149 3.43 -37.79 -16.77
N VAL A 150 2.32 -37.85 -17.46
CA VAL A 150 1.26 -36.85 -17.45
C VAL A 150 -0.02 -37.47 -16.91
N LEU A 151 -0.63 -36.84 -15.91
CA LEU A 151 -1.97 -37.22 -15.44
C LEU A 151 -3.01 -36.35 -16.15
N ALA A 152 -3.90 -36.97 -16.92
CA ALA A 152 -5.02 -36.32 -17.59
C ALA A 152 -6.31 -36.56 -16.78
N VAL A 153 -6.85 -35.50 -16.15
CA VAL A 153 -8.04 -35.60 -15.27
C VAL A 153 -9.24 -34.97 -15.97
N GLY A 154 -10.30 -35.75 -16.17
CA GLY A 154 -11.54 -35.25 -16.74
C GLY A 154 -11.49 -34.95 -18.24
N LEU A 155 -10.40 -35.31 -18.92
CA LEU A 155 -10.33 -35.21 -20.39
C LEU A 155 -11.09 -36.35 -21.04
N PRO A 156 -11.81 -36.12 -22.16
CA PRO A 156 -12.39 -37.16 -22.96
C PRO A 156 -11.34 -38.18 -23.44
N PRO A 157 -11.67 -39.48 -23.62
CA PRO A 157 -10.68 -40.48 -24.06
C PRO A 157 -9.93 -40.11 -25.33
N ALA A 158 -10.60 -39.52 -26.33
CA ALA A 158 -9.97 -39.05 -27.56
C ALA A 158 -8.95 -37.94 -27.32
N ALA A 159 -9.24 -37.02 -26.39
CA ALA A 159 -8.31 -35.95 -26.02
C ALA A 159 -7.10 -36.49 -25.26
N ALA A 160 -7.29 -37.44 -24.35
CA ALA A 160 -6.17 -38.09 -23.65
C ALA A 160 -5.28 -38.88 -24.65
N ALA A 161 -5.87 -39.55 -25.65
CA ALA A 161 -5.15 -40.24 -26.71
C ALA A 161 -4.36 -39.24 -27.60
N ALA A 162 -4.99 -38.13 -27.98
CA ALA A 162 -4.30 -37.07 -28.74
C ALA A 162 -3.09 -36.48 -27.96
N LEU A 163 -3.23 -36.27 -26.65
CA LEU A 163 -2.14 -35.84 -25.78
C LEU A 163 -1.02 -36.89 -25.76
N ALA A 164 -1.34 -38.18 -25.64
CA ALA A 164 -0.37 -39.27 -25.64
C ALA A 164 0.38 -39.35 -26.99
N ALA A 165 -0.31 -39.21 -28.11
CA ALA A 165 0.28 -39.21 -29.45
C ALA A 165 1.23 -38.04 -29.64
N GLY A 166 0.92 -36.85 -29.10
CA GLY A 166 1.77 -35.66 -29.18
C GLY A 166 2.97 -35.66 -28.24
N LEU A 167 2.94 -36.47 -27.16
CA LEU A 167 3.99 -36.57 -26.14
C LEU A 167 4.73 -37.92 -26.25
N ARG A 168 5.48 -38.09 -27.36
CA ARG A 168 6.21 -39.34 -27.60
C ARG A 168 7.13 -39.71 -26.44
N GLY A 169 7.06 -40.95 -25.95
CA GLY A 169 7.90 -41.44 -24.85
C GLY A 169 7.45 -41.01 -23.45
N VAL A 170 6.34 -40.29 -23.34
CA VAL A 170 5.76 -39.87 -22.05
C VAL A 170 4.57 -40.74 -21.73
N ARG A 171 4.49 -41.26 -20.50
CA ARG A 171 3.34 -42.08 -20.04
C ARG A 171 2.17 -41.16 -19.69
N VAL A 172 1.09 -41.20 -20.45
CA VAL A 172 -0.14 -40.50 -20.14
C VAL A 172 -1.07 -41.44 -19.36
N VAL A 173 -1.50 -41.03 -18.18
CA VAL A 173 -2.40 -41.81 -17.28
C VAL A 173 -3.64 -41.00 -16.92
N THR A 174 -4.73 -41.68 -16.62
CA THR A 174 -6.00 -41.05 -16.22
C THR A 174 -6.31 -41.21 -14.73
N ARG A 175 -5.47 -41.96 -13.99
CA ARG A 175 -5.60 -42.20 -12.55
C ARG A 175 -4.29 -41.89 -11.84
N ALA A 176 -4.37 -41.21 -10.68
CA ALA A 176 -3.20 -40.78 -9.91
C ALA A 176 -2.30 -41.93 -9.45
N ALA A 177 -2.87 -43.14 -9.20
CA ALA A 177 -2.12 -44.34 -8.85
C ALA A 177 -1.09 -44.75 -9.92
N GLY A 178 -1.24 -44.28 -11.16
CA GLY A 178 -0.27 -44.50 -12.24
C GLY A 178 0.92 -43.55 -12.27
N LEU A 179 0.98 -42.55 -11.37
CA LEU A 179 2.08 -41.59 -11.31
C LEU A 179 3.30 -42.16 -10.59
N PRO A 180 4.53 -41.74 -10.96
CA PRO A 180 5.71 -42.04 -10.16
C PRO A 180 5.67 -41.23 -8.87
N VAL A 181 6.22 -41.78 -7.81
CA VAL A 181 6.52 -41.02 -6.57
C VAL A 181 7.62 -40.00 -6.88
N THR A 182 7.41 -38.76 -6.46
CA THR A 182 8.34 -37.64 -6.68
C THR A 182 8.79 -37.03 -5.36
N ALA A 183 9.96 -36.44 -5.33
CA ALA A 183 10.39 -35.58 -4.23
C ALA A 183 9.98 -34.12 -4.47
N ALA A 184 9.79 -33.38 -3.40
CA ALA A 184 9.58 -31.95 -3.50
C ALA A 184 10.83 -31.27 -4.12
N PRO A 185 10.66 -30.33 -5.07
CA PRO A 185 11.78 -29.54 -5.59
C PRO A 185 12.37 -28.64 -4.51
N ALA A 186 13.61 -28.20 -4.75
CA ALA A 186 14.14 -27.07 -4.01
C ALA A 186 13.22 -25.85 -4.25
N PRO A 187 12.73 -25.18 -3.18
CA PRO A 187 11.82 -24.06 -3.37
C PRO A 187 12.51 -22.91 -4.10
N VAL A 188 11.79 -22.26 -5.01
CA VAL A 188 12.26 -20.99 -5.60
C VAL A 188 12.31 -19.94 -4.49
N SER A 189 13.50 -19.50 -4.16
CA SER A 189 13.68 -18.50 -3.11
C SER A 189 13.25 -17.13 -3.59
N ARG A 190 12.52 -16.38 -2.74
CA ARG A 190 12.15 -14.99 -2.97
C ARG A 190 11.37 -14.74 -4.27
N VAL A 191 10.46 -15.66 -4.62
CA VAL A 191 9.51 -15.48 -5.72
C VAL A 191 8.12 -15.25 -5.13
N GLY A 192 7.47 -14.18 -5.57
CA GLY A 192 6.10 -13.82 -5.24
C GLY A 192 5.14 -14.07 -6.41
N VAL A 193 3.98 -14.61 -6.14
CA VAL A 193 2.90 -14.76 -7.12
C VAL A 193 1.69 -13.99 -6.61
N LEU A 194 1.29 -12.94 -7.33
CA LEU A 194 0.15 -12.12 -6.95
C LEU A 194 -1.10 -12.58 -7.68
N VAL A 195 -2.18 -12.78 -6.92
CA VAL A 195 -3.50 -13.16 -7.43
C VAL A 195 -4.57 -12.23 -6.85
N GLY A 196 -5.68 -12.04 -7.54
CA GLY A 196 -6.80 -11.24 -7.04
C GLY A 196 -7.43 -11.85 -5.79
N ARG A 197 -7.73 -11.02 -4.80
CA ARG A 197 -8.38 -11.47 -3.56
C ARG A 197 -9.81 -11.93 -3.84
N GLY A 198 -10.13 -13.14 -3.40
CA GLY A 198 -11.45 -13.74 -3.58
C GLY A 198 -11.67 -14.33 -4.97
N GLU A 199 -10.70 -14.25 -5.87
CA GLU A 199 -10.77 -14.94 -7.15
C GLU A 199 -10.54 -16.43 -6.95
N THR A 200 -11.53 -17.23 -7.35
CA THR A 200 -11.53 -18.70 -7.21
C THR A 200 -11.77 -19.38 -8.55
N THR A 201 -11.34 -18.76 -9.65
CA THR A 201 -11.45 -19.36 -10.98
C THR A 201 -10.57 -20.60 -11.09
N PRO A 202 -10.87 -21.52 -12.01
CA PRO A 202 -10.02 -22.68 -12.27
C PRO A 202 -8.57 -22.29 -12.55
N GLU A 203 -8.35 -21.19 -13.26
CA GLU A 203 -7.02 -20.65 -13.61
C GLU A 203 -6.24 -20.24 -12.37
N ILE A 204 -6.83 -19.44 -11.50
CA ILE A 204 -6.20 -18.99 -10.25
C ILE A 204 -5.92 -20.19 -9.33
N THR A 205 -6.81 -21.18 -9.31
CA THR A 205 -6.58 -22.43 -8.56
C THR A 205 -5.37 -23.18 -9.12
N ALA A 206 -5.27 -23.34 -10.43
CA ALA A 206 -4.15 -24.03 -11.08
C ALA A 206 -2.82 -23.28 -10.90
N VAL A 207 -2.83 -21.95 -11.02
CA VAL A 207 -1.70 -21.06 -10.75
C VAL A 207 -1.23 -21.20 -9.29
N THR A 208 -2.15 -21.15 -8.34
CA THR A 208 -1.84 -21.28 -6.89
C THR A 208 -1.17 -22.63 -6.61
N VAL A 209 -1.73 -23.73 -7.10
CA VAL A 209 -1.16 -25.08 -6.91
C VAL A 209 0.22 -25.20 -7.55
N THR A 210 0.40 -24.64 -8.74
CA THR A 210 1.67 -24.64 -9.46
C THR A 210 2.73 -23.80 -8.72
N ALA A 211 2.35 -22.65 -8.18
CA ALA A 211 3.21 -21.80 -7.35
C ALA A 211 3.64 -22.52 -6.06
N GLU A 212 2.69 -23.14 -5.36
CA GLU A 212 2.94 -23.98 -4.18
C GLU A 212 3.92 -25.13 -4.48
N ALA A 213 3.72 -25.81 -5.61
CA ALA A 213 4.60 -26.90 -6.04
C ALA A 213 6.04 -26.43 -6.35
N ALA A 214 6.23 -25.18 -6.78
CA ALA A 214 7.53 -24.56 -6.99
C ALA A 214 8.13 -23.97 -5.70
N GLY A 215 7.34 -23.87 -4.62
CA GLY A 215 7.76 -23.21 -3.38
C GLY A 215 7.75 -21.68 -3.44
N ALA A 216 6.99 -21.08 -4.37
CA ALA A 216 6.77 -19.65 -4.48
C ALA A 216 5.72 -19.16 -3.47
N ALA A 217 5.85 -17.92 -3.00
CA ALA A 217 4.89 -17.31 -2.08
C ALA A 217 3.68 -16.77 -2.85
N VAL A 218 2.49 -17.29 -2.56
CA VAL A 218 1.25 -16.77 -3.14
C VAL A 218 0.69 -15.65 -2.26
N VAL A 219 0.39 -14.50 -2.85
CA VAL A 219 -0.09 -13.30 -2.18
C VAL A 219 -1.41 -12.86 -2.83
N SER A 220 -2.49 -12.91 -2.05
CA SER A 220 -3.79 -12.39 -2.49
C SER A 220 -3.83 -10.87 -2.34
N VAL A 221 -4.21 -10.16 -3.42
CA VAL A 221 -4.17 -8.70 -3.51
C VAL A 221 -5.55 -8.15 -3.84
N ARG A 222 -5.96 -7.11 -3.13
CA ARG A 222 -7.23 -6.42 -3.40
C ARG A 222 -7.07 -5.46 -4.59
N GLY A 223 -7.95 -5.62 -5.60
CA GLY A 223 -8.06 -4.65 -6.72
C GLY A 223 -6.78 -4.48 -7.57
N GLY A 224 -5.85 -5.45 -7.54
CA GLY A 224 -4.62 -5.39 -8.35
C GLY A 224 -3.53 -4.45 -7.82
N ASP A 225 -3.78 -3.75 -6.71
CA ASP A 225 -2.77 -2.90 -6.07
C ASP A 225 -2.31 -3.50 -4.73
N PRO A 226 -1.07 -4.02 -4.64
CA PRO A 226 -0.57 -4.61 -3.41
C PRO A 226 -0.53 -3.64 -2.23
N ARG A 227 -0.49 -2.32 -2.49
CA ARG A 227 -0.52 -1.25 -1.49
C ARG A 227 -1.90 -1.09 -0.83
N ALA A 228 -2.98 -1.50 -1.50
CA ALA A 228 -4.34 -1.40 -1.00
C ALA A 228 -4.71 -2.47 0.04
N ASP A 229 -3.87 -3.49 0.22
CA ASP A 229 -4.16 -4.64 1.07
C ASP A 229 -3.20 -4.76 2.24
N PRO A 230 -3.63 -4.44 3.48
CA PRO A 230 -2.78 -4.55 4.67
C PRO A 230 -2.15 -5.94 4.87
N ALA A 231 -2.84 -7.01 4.48
CA ALA A 231 -2.31 -8.37 4.61
C ALA A 231 -1.24 -8.67 3.55
N ALA A 232 -1.47 -8.24 2.31
CA ALA A 232 -0.48 -8.35 1.23
C ALA A 232 0.81 -7.59 1.59
N ILE A 233 0.70 -6.35 2.09
CA ILE A 233 1.84 -5.54 2.54
C ILE A 233 2.67 -6.30 3.59
N ARG A 234 2.03 -6.90 4.61
CA ARG A 234 2.76 -7.65 5.65
C ARG A 234 3.50 -8.86 5.08
N VAL A 235 2.90 -9.56 4.12
CA VAL A 235 3.55 -10.71 3.45
C VAL A 235 4.73 -10.24 2.61
N LEU A 236 4.52 -9.23 1.76
CA LEU A 236 5.55 -8.68 0.87
C LEU A 236 6.74 -8.11 1.65
N ALA A 237 6.49 -7.35 2.71
CA ALA A 237 7.54 -6.81 3.58
C ALA A 237 8.38 -7.90 4.26
N ARG A 238 7.77 -9.06 4.58
CA ARG A 238 8.47 -10.21 5.17
C ARG A 238 9.24 -11.02 4.13
N VAL A 239 8.60 -11.34 2.99
CA VAL A 239 9.19 -12.18 1.94
C VAL A 239 10.22 -11.41 1.13
N ARG A 240 9.97 -10.13 0.85
CA ARG A 240 10.78 -9.25 -0.02
C ARG A 240 11.18 -9.99 -1.30
N PRO A 241 10.21 -10.34 -2.14
CA PRO A 241 10.50 -11.10 -3.35
C PRO A 241 11.44 -10.31 -4.28
N LEU A 242 12.36 -11.03 -4.94
CA LEU A 242 13.19 -10.46 -6.01
C LEU A 242 12.47 -10.53 -7.34
N ASP A 243 11.66 -11.58 -7.49
CA ASP A 243 10.94 -11.86 -8.72
C ASP A 243 9.45 -12.01 -8.42
N VAL A 244 8.60 -11.36 -9.21
CA VAL A 244 7.15 -11.34 -9.00
C VAL A 244 6.41 -11.61 -10.31
N VAL A 245 5.43 -12.48 -10.24
CA VAL A 245 4.46 -12.72 -11.32
C VAL A 245 3.07 -12.28 -10.85
N GLY A 246 2.53 -11.22 -11.44
CA GLY A 246 1.12 -10.85 -11.30
C GLY A 246 0.26 -11.67 -12.28
N VAL A 247 -0.83 -12.28 -11.79
CA VAL A 247 -1.74 -13.06 -12.62
C VAL A 247 -3.09 -12.37 -12.68
N GLY A 248 -3.43 -11.85 -13.86
CA GLY A 248 -4.66 -11.12 -14.15
C GLY A 248 -4.41 -9.69 -14.69
N GLU A 249 -5.38 -9.17 -15.45
CA GLU A 249 -5.34 -7.84 -16.07
C GLU A 249 -5.16 -6.70 -15.07
N GLN A 250 -5.70 -6.86 -13.87
CA GLN A 250 -5.64 -5.87 -12.80
C GLN A 250 -4.21 -5.51 -12.35
N PHE A 251 -3.21 -6.33 -12.70
CA PHE A 251 -1.80 -6.08 -12.37
C PHE A 251 -1.03 -5.33 -13.46
N ARG A 252 -1.64 -5.04 -14.60
CA ARG A 252 -1.00 -4.29 -15.69
C ARG A 252 -0.90 -2.78 -15.41
N PRO A 253 0.09 -2.10 -15.98
CA PRO A 253 1.30 -2.67 -16.63
C PRO A 253 2.33 -3.14 -15.59
N ALA A 254 3.26 -4.01 -15.99
CA ALA A 254 4.29 -4.56 -15.10
C ALA A 254 5.20 -3.48 -14.48
N SER A 255 5.47 -2.38 -15.20
CA SER A 255 6.24 -1.24 -14.67
C SER A 255 5.56 -0.58 -13.47
N ARG A 256 4.24 -0.35 -13.54
CA ARG A 256 3.45 0.17 -12.41
C ARG A 256 3.41 -0.82 -11.26
N LEU A 257 3.26 -2.10 -11.55
CA LEU A 257 3.31 -3.15 -10.52
C LEU A 257 4.65 -3.12 -9.79
N GLY A 258 5.77 -2.97 -10.50
CA GLY A 258 7.10 -2.87 -9.91
C GLY A 258 7.24 -1.70 -8.92
N SER A 259 6.79 -0.50 -9.31
CA SER A 259 6.78 0.67 -8.42
C SER A 259 5.92 0.45 -7.17
N ARG A 260 4.72 -0.13 -7.32
CA ARG A 260 3.82 -0.45 -6.20
C ARG A 260 4.39 -1.49 -5.25
N LEU A 261 5.12 -2.47 -5.77
CA LEU A 261 5.82 -3.48 -4.96
C LEU A 261 6.92 -2.86 -4.11
N ALA A 262 7.73 -1.98 -4.68
CA ALA A 262 8.78 -1.29 -3.93
C ALA A 262 8.23 -0.53 -2.71
N VAL A 263 7.04 0.07 -2.83
CA VAL A 263 6.34 0.71 -1.70
C VAL A 263 5.79 -0.34 -0.73
N ALA A 264 5.13 -1.40 -1.24
CA ALA A 264 4.52 -2.44 -0.40
C ALA A 264 5.56 -3.17 0.46
N GLU A 265 6.75 -3.42 -0.07
CA GLU A 265 7.86 -4.08 0.61
C GLU A 265 8.45 -3.25 1.77
N THR A 266 8.20 -1.94 1.84
CA THR A 266 8.57 -1.13 3.00
C THR A 266 7.83 -1.55 4.26
N GLY A 267 6.64 -2.14 4.14
CA GLY A 267 5.78 -2.54 5.24
C GLY A 267 5.13 -1.37 5.99
N ARG A 268 5.47 -0.12 5.66
CA ARG A 268 4.91 1.08 6.29
C ARG A 268 3.46 1.24 5.86
N GLN A 269 2.56 1.35 6.81
CA GLN A 269 1.14 1.53 6.51
C GLN A 269 0.65 2.88 7.04
N LEU A 270 -0.28 3.47 6.31
CA LEU A 270 -0.99 4.69 6.74
C LEU A 270 -1.93 4.38 7.91
N PRO A 271 -2.31 5.35 8.71
CA PRO A 271 -3.38 5.21 9.69
C PRO A 271 -4.65 4.61 9.05
N GLY A 272 -5.26 3.64 9.71
CA GLY A 272 -6.37 2.85 9.14
C GLY A 272 -5.95 1.68 8.24
N GLY A 273 -4.63 1.46 8.02
CA GLY A 273 -4.06 0.33 7.28
C GLY A 273 -3.95 0.55 5.76
N GLY A 274 -3.05 -0.18 5.12
CA GLY A 274 -2.73 -0.01 3.69
C GLY A 274 -1.83 1.20 3.40
N GLN A 275 -1.50 1.39 2.13
CA GLN A 275 -0.60 2.45 1.65
C GLN A 275 -1.24 3.31 0.56
N VAL A 276 -2.48 3.04 0.17
CA VAL A 276 -3.30 3.83 -0.75
C VAL A 276 -4.31 4.62 0.07
N MET A 277 -4.45 5.92 -0.19
CA MET A 277 -5.32 6.79 0.59
C MET A 277 -6.80 6.40 0.45
N PHE A 278 -7.35 6.57 -0.72
CA PHE A 278 -8.76 6.38 -0.99
C PHE A 278 -9.01 5.28 -2.03
N PRO A 279 -10.18 4.63 -2.00
CA PRO A 279 -11.34 4.84 -1.11
C PRO A 279 -11.30 4.04 0.20
N TRP A 280 -10.12 3.60 0.66
CA TRP A 280 -9.99 2.60 1.73
C TRP A 280 -10.05 3.18 3.15
N ARG A 281 -10.19 4.49 3.27
CA ARG A 281 -10.42 5.24 4.53
C ARG A 281 -11.18 6.53 4.26
N ARG A 282 -11.59 7.22 5.34
CA ARG A 282 -12.00 8.61 5.36
C ARG A 282 -11.15 9.39 6.33
N LEU A 283 -10.99 10.68 6.11
CA LEU A 283 -10.33 11.57 7.05
C LEU A 283 -11.37 12.50 7.69
N VAL A 284 -11.23 12.72 9.00
CA VAL A 284 -11.93 13.79 9.72
C VAL A 284 -10.88 14.67 10.38
N ALA A 285 -10.74 15.90 9.92
CA ALA A 285 -9.65 16.78 10.27
C ALA A 285 -10.08 17.98 11.13
N LEU A 286 -9.24 18.36 12.09
CA LEU A 286 -9.28 19.68 12.72
C LEU A 286 -8.38 20.62 11.90
N TYR A 287 -8.95 21.71 11.39
CA TYR A 287 -8.25 22.75 10.65
C TYR A 287 -7.80 23.89 11.56
N GLY A 288 -6.63 24.46 11.31
CA GLY A 288 -6.22 25.72 11.92
C GLY A 288 -4.73 25.86 12.17
N TYR A 289 -4.37 26.97 12.82
CA TYR A 289 -2.99 27.30 13.22
C TYR A 289 -2.79 27.04 14.72
N PRO A 290 -1.81 26.23 15.12
CA PRO A 290 -1.54 25.92 16.52
C PRO A 290 -1.39 27.16 17.41
N GLY A 291 -2.15 27.21 18.52
CA GLY A 291 -2.08 28.31 19.49
C GLY A 291 -2.76 29.62 19.05
N THR A 292 -3.50 29.63 17.93
CA THR A 292 -4.22 30.82 17.45
C THR A 292 -5.69 30.49 17.21
N PRO A 293 -6.57 30.67 18.20
CA PRO A 293 -7.99 30.30 18.11
C PRO A 293 -8.74 30.95 16.95
N GLY A 294 -8.35 32.15 16.55
CA GLY A 294 -8.96 32.88 15.43
C GLY A 294 -8.70 32.28 14.05
N LEU A 295 -7.73 31.38 13.93
CA LEU A 295 -7.36 30.71 12.68
C LEU A 295 -7.88 29.26 12.59
N GLY A 296 -8.80 28.87 13.44
CA GLY A 296 -9.47 27.56 13.35
C GLY A 296 -9.42 26.76 14.64
N VAL A 297 -10.18 25.67 14.67
CA VAL A 297 -10.42 24.88 15.88
C VAL A 297 -9.17 24.19 16.41
N LEU A 298 -8.18 23.93 15.55
CA LEU A 298 -6.91 23.34 15.97
C LEU A 298 -6.13 24.27 16.92
N GLY A 299 -6.30 25.58 16.76
CA GLY A 299 -5.64 26.59 17.61
C GLY A 299 -6.33 26.89 18.92
N GLN A 300 -7.52 26.31 19.20
CA GLN A 300 -8.34 26.63 20.39
C GLN A 300 -7.89 25.91 21.66
N GLN A 301 -7.10 24.87 21.56
CA GLN A 301 -6.63 24.04 22.67
C GLN A 301 -5.17 23.62 22.49
N ASP A 302 -4.59 23.03 23.52
CA ASP A 302 -3.25 22.47 23.45
C ASP A 302 -3.19 21.21 22.57
N LEU A 303 -1.98 20.75 22.30
CA LEU A 303 -1.71 19.62 21.41
C LEU A 303 -2.38 18.31 21.89
N THR A 304 -2.39 18.04 23.19
CA THR A 304 -2.99 16.81 23.75
C THR A 304 -4.50 16.84 23.62
N ALA A 305 -5.12 17.96 23.95
CA ALA A 305 -6.56 18.17 23.79
C ALA A 305 -6.99 18.18 22.32
N SER A 306 -6.12 18.67 21.41
CA SER A 306 -6.37 18.62 19.96
C SER A 306 -6.42 17.18 19.43
N VAL A 307 -5.50 16.31 19.87
CA VAL A 307 -5.52 14.89 19.49
C VAL A 307 -6.83 14.25 19.95
N ALA A 308 -7.18 14.40 21.23
CA ALA A 308 -8.41 13.82 21.77
C ALA A 308 -9.67 14.34 21.06
N ARG A 309 -9.72 15.63 20.72
CA ARG A 309 -10.85 16.22 19.98
C ARG A 309 -10.94 15.65 18.55
N ALA A 310 -9.82 15.48 17.84
CA ALA A 310 -9.82 14.89 16.52
C ALA A 310 -10.31 13.43 16.55
N GLU A 311 -9.85 12.65 17.52
CA GLU A 311 -10.31 11.27 17.75
C GLU A 311 -11.81 11.21 18.04
N GLN A 312 -12.32 12.09 18.91
CA GLN A 312 -13.74 12.17 19.22
C GLN A 312 -14.58 12.52 17.99
N MET A 313 -14.13 13.48 17.17
CA MET A 313 -14.84 13.88 15.97
C MET A 313 -14.82 12.77 14.92
N ALA A 314 -13.70 12.09 14.71
CA ALA A 314 -13.62 10.95 13.81
C ALA A 314 -14.52 9.78 14.27
N ALA A 315 -14.59 9.52 15.58
CA ALA A 315 -15.44 8.48 16.16
C ALA A 315 -16.94 8.70 15.84
N ALA A 316 -17.40 9.95 15.73
CA ALA A 316 -18.78 10.27 15.36
C ALA A 316 -19.14 9.87 13.92
N TYR A 317 -18.15 9.76 13.05
CA TYR A 317 -18.33 9.33 11.66
C TYR A 317 -18.17 7.82 11.45
N GLN A 318 -17.47 7.12 12.34
CA GLN A 318 -17.19 5.69 12.16
C GLN A 318 -18.45 4.82 11.98
N PRO A 319 -19.57 5.02 12.71
CA PRO A 319 -20.81 4.26 12.47
C PRO A 319 -21.45 4.51 11.11
N LEU A 320 -21.08 5.61 10.44
CA LEU A 320 -21.61 6.03 9.14
C LEU A 320 -20.72 5.57 7.98
N SER A 321 -19.60 4.92 8.26
CA SER A 321 -18.60 4.54 7.27
C SER A 321 -18.30 3.05 7.29
N ARG A 322 -18.20 2.43 6.09
CA ARG A 322 -17.77 1.03 5.94
C ARG A 322 -16.24 0.85 5.94
N VAL A 323 -15.52 1.96 5.86
CA VAL A 323 -14.06 2.00 5.91
C VAL A 323 -13.61 2.71 7.18
N PRO A 324 -12.36 2.51 7.64
CA PRO A 324 -11.84 3.24 8.78
C PRO A 324 -11.99 4.74 8.61
N VAL A 325 -12.44 5.42 9.66
CA VAL A 325 -12.42 6.87 9.76
C VAL A 325 -11.20 7.27 10.58
N VAL A 326 -10.28 7.95 9.94
CA VAL A 326 -8.99 8.34 10.51
C VAL A 326 -9.07 9.78 10.98
N PRO A 327 -8.77 10.08 12.25
CA PRO A 327 -8.63 11.45 12.71
C PRO A 327 -7.44 12.11 12.02
N ALA A 328 -7.52 13.41 11.79
CA ALA A 328 -6.47 14.16 11.13
C ALA A 328 -6.30 15.57 11.69
N PHE A 329 -5.12 16.13 11.50
CA PHE A 329 -4.88 17.56 11.59
C PHE A 329 -4.66 18.14 10.20
N GLU A 330 -5.24 19.30 9.94
CA GLU A 330 -4.94 20.15 8.81
C GLU A 330 -4.34 21.44 9.38
N ILE A 331 -3.01 21.51 9.35
CA ILE A 331 -2.22 22.56 10.01
C ILE A 331 -1.90 23.62 8.99
N ILE A 332 -2.30 24.85 9.22
CA ILE A 332 -1.85 26.00 8.43
C ILE A 332 -0.35 26.13 8.65
N ALA A 333 0.45 25.73 7.67
CA ALA A 333 1.91 25.80 7.76
C ALA A 333 2.46 27.14 7.30
N THR A 334 1.79 27.78 6.34
CA THR A 334 2.05 29.17 5.97
C THR A 334 0.77 29.99 6.11
N VAL A 335 0.85 31.12 6.78
CA VAL A 335 -0.31 31.96 7.14
C VAL A 335 -0.33 33.22 6.30
N ALA A 336 -1.44 33.48 5.59
CA ALA A 336 -1.62 34.75 4.89
C ALA A 336 -1.71 35.91 5.88
N GLU A 337 -0.91 36.95 5.64
CA GLU A 337 -0.80 38.13 6.52
C GLU A 337 -1.25 39.42 5.84
N ALA A 338 -1.83 40.34 6.62
CA ALA A 338 -2.27 41.64 6.13
C ALA A 338 -1.11 42.55 5.70
N SER A 339 0.10 42.32 6.23
CA SER A 339 1.32 43.06 5.91
C SER A 339 2.21 42.28 4.95
N PRO A 340 3.02 42.96 4.12
CA PRO A 340 3.84 42.30 3.11
C PRO A 340 4.99 41.45 3.70
N GLY A 341 5.31 41.62 4.98
CA GLY A 341 6.52 41.03 5.55
C GLY A 341 7.80 41.65 5.02
N ALA A 342 8.94 41.11 5.39
CA ALA A 342 10.26 41.59 4.95
C ALA A 342 10.56 41.26 3.48
N ASP A 343 9.96 40.19 2.97
CA ASP A 343 10.12 39.64 1.61
C ASP A 343 9.02 40.10 0.64
N GLY A 344 8.02 40.84 1.12
CA GLY A 344 6.89 41.27 0.31
C GLY A 344 5.86 40.18 -0.03
N SER A 345 5.95 39.00 0.60
CA SER A 345 5.16 37.85 0.25
C SER A 345 3.72 37.90 0.74
N TYR A 346 3.40 38.63 1.81
CA TYR A 346 2.13 38.53 2.53
C TYR A 346 1.82 37.13 3.08
N SER A 347 2.86 36.36 3.38
CA SER A 347 2.74 35.01 3.94
C SER A 347 3.79 34.81 5.03
N TYR A 348 3.38 34.40 6.21
CA TYR A 348 4.28 33.98 7.28
C TYR A 348 4.53 32.48 7.16
N GLU A 349 5.76 32.09 6.91
CA GLU A 349 6.18 30.70 6.81
C GLU A 349 6.64 30.19 8.18
N SER A 350 5.85 29.32 8.80
CA SER A 350 6.17 28.76 10.11
C SER A 350 7.48 27.95 10.05
N PRO A 351 8.40 28.13 11.00
CA PRO A 351 9.59 27.29 11.09
C PRO A 351 9.20 25.81 11.22
N VAL A 352 9.91 24.91 10.53
CA VAL A 352 9.70 23.46 10.65
C VAL A 352 9.77 23.00 12.11
N SER A 353 10.64 23.61 12.91
CA SER A 353 10.81 23.31 14.35
C SER A 353 9.56 23.60 15.19
N SER A 354 8.72 24.56 14.79
CA SER A 354 7.47 24.86 15.50
C SER A 354 6.34 23.92 15.13
N LEU A 355 6.31 23.41 13.89
CA LEU A 355 5.30 22.47 13.41
C LEU A 355 5.62 21.02 13.80
N ARG A 356 6.90 20.67 13.86
CA ARG A 356 7.36 19.30 14.12
C ARG A 356 6.73 18.65 15.36
N PRO A 357 6.65 19.30 16.54
CA PRO A 357 6.01 18.68 17.70
C PRO A 357 4.55 18.30 17.47
N TRP A 358 3.80 19.11 16.70
CA TRP A 358 2.42 18.84 16.33
C TRP A 358 2.31 17.66 15.36
N VAL A 359 3.16 17.64 14.35
CA VAL A 359 3.23 16.54 13.38
C VAL A 359 3.61 15.23 14.08
N ASP A 360 4.72 15.22 14.82
CA ASP A 360 5.23 14.01 15.46
C ASP A 360 4.25 13.45 16.51
N ARG A 361 3.57 14.31 17.27
CA ARG A 361 2.56 13.86 18.26
C ARG A 361 1.31 13.31 17.59
N ALA A 362 0.82 13.97 16.53
CA ALA A 362 -0.35 13.52 15.79
C ALA A 362 -0.09 12.16 15.12
N THR A 363 1.02 12.02 14.40
CA THR A 363 1.37 10.77 13.73
C THR A 363 1.63 9.62 14.72
N ALA A 364 2.28 9.91 15.86
CA ALA A 364 2.46 8.93 16.94
C ALA A 364 1.13 8.47 17.56
N ALA A 365 0.09 9.29 17.51
CA ALA A 365 -1.26 8.95 17.95
C ALA A 365 -2.11 8.29 16.84
N GLY A 366 -1.53 8.04 15.65
CA GLY A 366 -2.25 7.42 14.54
C GLY A 366 -3.14 8.38 13.75
N LEU A 367 -2.91 9.69 13.83
CA LEU A 367 -3.57 10.69 13.00
C LEU A 367 -2.83 10.85 11.67
N TYR A 368 -3.55 11.28 10.64
CA TYR A 368 -2.97 11.82 9.42
C TYR A 368 -2.78 13.33 9.56
N VAL A 369 -1.71 13.89 8.99
CA VAL A 369 -1.46 15.32 9.05
C VAL A 369 -1.46 15.90 7.63
N VAL A 370 -2.06 17.05 7.42
CA VAL A 370 -2.01 17.84 6.20
C VAL A 370 -1.38 19.19 6.54
N LEU A 371 -0.38 19.59 5.78
CA LEU A 371 0.23 20.91 5.88
C LEU A 371 -0.41 21.82 4.85
N ASP A 372 -1.11 22.85 5.30
CA ASP A 372 -1.81 23.79 4.44
C ASP A 372 -0.97 25.03 4.13
N LEU A 373 -0.95 25.44 2.84
CA LEU A 373 -0.17 26.56 2.33
C LEU A 373 -1.05 27.72 1.88
N GLN A 374 -0.99 28.82 2.63
CA GLN A 374 -1.57 30.10 2.29
C GLN A 374 -0.45 31.01 1.74
N ALA A 375 -0.17 30.91 0.44
CA ALA A 375 1.08 31.35 -0.14
C ALA A 375 1.26 32.87 -0.26
N GLY A 376 0.20 33.68 -0.18
CA GLY A 376 0.34 35.09 -0.51
C GLY A 376 0.94 35.26 -1.91
N ARG A 377 2.00 36.06 -2.06
CA ARG A 377 2.74 36.22 -3.32
C ARG A 377 3.87 35.19 -3.49
N ALA A 378 4.19 34.40 -2.48
CA ALA A 378 5.24 33.39 -2.56
C ALA A 378 4.88 32.26 -3.54
N SER A 379 5.87 31.53 -4.01
CA SER A 379 5.67 30.31 -4.81
C SER A 379 5.15 29.19 -3.94
N LEU A 380 4.05 28.55 -4.34
CA LEU A 380 3.52 27.34 -3.68
C LEU A 380 4.55 26.21 -3.68
N LEU A 381 5.28 26.03 -4.78
CA LEU A 381 6.33 25.01 -4.87
C LEU A 381 7.46 25.29 -3.86
N ALA A 382 7.96 26.53 -3.80
CA ALA A 382 9.03 26.88 -2.86
C ALA A 382 8.60 26.68 -1.40
N GLN A 383 7.34 27.00 -1.06
CA GLN A 383 6.78 26.73 0.27
C GLN A 383 6.66 25.24 0.54
N ALA A 384 6.19 24.43 -0.43
CA ALA A 384 6.13 22.98 -0.29
C ALA A 384 7.53 22.37 -0.05
N GLU A 385 8.54 22.80 -0.79
CA GLU A 385 9.93 22.37 -0.64
C GLU A 385 10.50 22.68 0.75
N ARG A 386 10.15 23.81 1.34
CA ARG A 386 10.54 24.18 2.70
C ARG A 386 10.11 23.13 3.74
N TYR A 387 8.95 22.52 3.54
CA TYR A 387 8.41 21.50 4.44
C TYR A 387 8.75 20.06 4.03
N GLN A 388 9.67 19.86 3.08
CA GLN A 388 10.08 18.54 2.61
C GLN A 388 10.43 17.58 3.74
N SER A 389 11.09 18.03 4.81
CA SER A 389 11.49 17.17 5.93
C SER A 389 10.30 16.62 6.74
N LEU A 390 9.16 17.31 6.76
CA LEU A 390 7.91 16.83 7.33
C LEU A 390 7.16 15.94 6.32
N LEU A 391 7.10 16.36 5.06
CA LEU A 391 6.46 15.61 3.97
C LEU A 391 7.13 14.26 3.66
N ARG A 392 8.36 14.02 4.12
CA ARG A 392 9.01 12.71 4.06
C ARG A 392 8.46 11.70 5.08
N GLN A 393 7.67 12.13 6.05
CA GLN A 393 6.92 11.20 6.91
C GLN A 393 5.78 10.56 6.10
N PRO A 394 5.48 9.27 6.28
CA PRO A 394 4.49 8.56 5.45
C PRO A 394 3.08 9.13 5.54
N ASP A 395 2.70 9.60 6.70
CA ASP A 395 1.38 10.05 7.12
C ASP A 395 1.22 11.57 7.16
N VAL A 396 2.05 12.29 6.37
CA VAL A 396 1.97 13.74 6.18
C VAL A 396 1.70 14.06 4.72
N GLY A 397 0.61 14.76 4.45
CA GLY A 397 0.19 15.28 3.14
C GLY A 397 0.31 16.81 3.07
N LEU A 398 -0.14 17.36 1.96
CA LEU A 398 -0.06 18.78 1.63
C LEU A 398 -1.45 19.32 1.23
N ALA A 399 -1.74 20.56 1.57
CA ALA A 399 -2.87 21.32 1.04
C ALA A 399 -2.38 22.61 0.38
N LEU A 400 -3.06 22.99 -0.68
CA LEU A 400 -2.91 24.29 -1.34
C LEU A 400 -4.20 25.06 -1.13
N ASP A 401 -4.07 26.31 -0.68
CA ASP A 401 -5.18 27.19 -0.42
C ASP A 401 -5.18 28.40 -1.40
N PRO A 402 -5.74 28.23 -2.60
CA PRO A 402 -5.72 29.24 -3.67
C PRO A 402 -6.37 30.56 -3.31
N GLU A 403 -7.30 30.61 -2.34
CA GLU A 403 -7.96 31.87 -1.95
C GLU A 403 -6.97 32.92 -1.45
N TRP A 404 -5.84 32.49 -0.89
CA TRP A 404 -4.78 33.35 -0.36
C TRP A 404 -3.67 33.64 -1.36
N LYS A 405 -3.71 33.05 -2.55
CA LYS A 405 -2.68 33.32 -3.58
C LYS A 405 -2.90 34.69 -4.20
N LEU A 406 -1.88 35.52 -4.16
CA LEU A 406 -1.92 36.92 -4.62
C LEU A 406 -1.11 37.09 -5.89
N GLN A 407 -1.67 37.84 -6.83
CA GLN A 407 -0.98 38.32 -8.01
C GLN A 407 -0.23 39.65 -7.70
N PRO A 408 0.74 40.07 -8.52
CA PRO A 408 1.39 41.36 -8.37
C PRO A 408 0.39 42.52 -8.20
N GLY A 409 0.60 43.37 -7.20
CA GLY A 409 -0.30 44.49 -6.88
C GLY A 409 -1.51 44.14 -5.99
N GLN A 410 -1.86 42.88 -5.83
CA GLN A 410 -2.97 42.42 -4.97
C GLN A 410 -2.58 42.44 -3.48
N LYS A 411 -3.58 42.52 -2.61
CA LYS A 411 -3.44 42.47 -1.14
C LYS A 411 -4.46 41.50 -0.56
N PRO A 412 -4.14 40.82 0.56
CA PRO A 412 -5.10 39.92 1.22
C PRO A 412 -6.42 40.58 1.57
N LEU A 413 -7.51 39.82 1.57
CA LEU A 413 -8.88 40.25 1.91
C LEU A 413 -9.46 41.36 1.01
N ARG A 414 -8.84 41.67 -0.13
CA ARG A 414 -9.37 42.61 -1.12
C ARG A 414 -10.03 41.90 -2.31
N GLN A 415 -9.61 40.69 -2.56
CA GLN A 415 -10.15 39.79 -3.59
C GLN A 415 -9.93 38.34 -3.13
N ILE A 416 -10.63 37.41 -3.75
CA ILE A 416 -10.32 35.98 -3.65
C ILE A 416 -9.12 35.72 -4.56
N GLY A 417 -8.12 35.04 -4.03
CA GLY A 417 -6.93 34.66 -4.78
C GLY A 417 -7.20 33.55 -5.81
N HIS A 418 -6.22 33.30 -6.65
CA HIS A 418 -6.28 32.23 -7.64
C HIS A 418 -4.88 31.73 -8.01
N VAL A 419 -4.80 30.50 -8.42
CA VAL A 419 -3.62 29.82 -8.95
C VAL A 419 -3.83 29.42 -10.41
N THR A 420 -2.74 29.30 -11.16
CA THR A 420 -2.78 28.66 -12.47
C THR A 420 -2.63 27.15 -12.30
N ILE A 421 -3.17 26.37 -13.22
CA ILE A 421 -2.97 24.92 -13.21
C ILE A 421 -1.48 24.54 -13.35
N GLY A 422 -0.69 25.35 -14.02
CA GLY A 422 0.76 25.14 -14.12
C GLY A 422 1.46 25.22 -12.76
N GLU A 423 1.03 26.14 -11.85
CA GLU A 423 1.57 26.21 -10.48
C GLU A 423 1.17 24.95 -9.68
N VAL A 424 -0.09 24.51 -9.80
CA VAL A 424 -0.59 23.31 -9.13
C VAL A 424 0.15 22.08 -9.63
N ASN A 425 0.24 21.89 -10.96
CA ASN A 425 0.92 20.74 -11.56
C ASN A 425 2.42 20.71 -11.23
N SER A 426 3.07 21.86 -11.03
CA SER A 426 4.46 21.92 -10.56
C SER A 426 4.61 21.33 -9.14
N VAL A 427 3.66 21.61 -8.24
CA VAL A 427 3.64 21.04 -6.88
C VAL A 427 3.33 19.54 -6.96
N ILE A 428 2.36 19.13 -7.80
CA ILE A 428 2.01 17.71 -8.03
C ILE A 428 3.24 16.93 -8.48
N GLY A 429 3.94 17.37 -9.52
CA GLY A 429 5.13 16.68 -10.05
C GLY A 429 6.26 16.56 -9.02
N TRP A 430 6.49 17.63 -8.24
CA TRP A 430 7.48 17.62 -7.16
C TRP A 430 7.09 16.65 -6.04
N LEU A 431 5.83 16.71 -5.56
CA LEU A 431 5.35 15.86 -4.47
C LEU A 431 5.32 14.37 -4.87
N ALA A 432 4.94 14.07 -6.11
CA ALA A 432 4.99 12.73 -6.67
C ALA A 432 6.43 12.20 -6.73
N THR A 433 7.37 13.04 -7.22
CA THR A 433 8.80 12.70 -7.26
C THR A 433 9.36 12.43 -5.86
N LEU A 434 8.99 13.25 -4.87
CA LEU A 434 9.36 13.05 -3.46
C LEU A 434 8.83 11.70 -2.96
N THR A 435 7.57 11.41 -3.21
CA THR A 435 6.89 10.19 -2.75
C THR A 435 7.54 8.95 -3.35
N ALA A 436 7.73 8.92 -4.66
CA ALA A 436 8.39 7.83 -5.38
C ALA A 436 9.83 7.61 -4.91
N ARG A 437 10.62 8.70 -4.79
CA ARG A 437 12.04 8.64 -4.39
C ARG A 437 12.26 7.97 -3.04
N TYR A 438 11.35 8.17 -2.09
CA TYR A 438 11.46 7.61 -0.74
C TYR A 438 10.59 6.38 -0.50
N HIS A 439 9.99 5.82 -1.55
CA HIS A 439 9.05 4.69 -1.48
C HIS A 439 8.01 4.90 -0.39
N LEU A 440 7.40 6.09 -0.36
CA LEU A 440 6.40 6.44 0.63
C LEU A 440 5.03 5.86 0.24
N PRO A 441 4.16 5.59 1.20
CA PRO A 441 2.74 5.42 0.94
C PRO A 441 2.19 6.60 0.14
N GLN A 442 1.10 6.37 -0.59
CA GLN A 442 0.42 7.42 -1.37
C GLN A 442 0.19 8.67 -0.53
N LYS A 443 0.58 9.84 -1.04
CA LYS A 443 0.42 11.13 -0.37
C LYS A 443 -0.91 11.77 -0.73
N LEU A 444 -1.52 12.42 0.26
CA LEU A 444 -2.66 13.28 0.04
C LEU A 444 -2.19 14.66 -0.43
N LEU A 445 -2.79 15.15 -1.52
CA LEU A 445 -2.76 16.56 -1.92
C LEU A 445 -4.20 17.08 -1.87
N VAL A 446 -4.44 18.11 -1.08
CA VAL A 446 -5.72 18.81 -0.96
C VAL A 446 -5.67 20.11 -1.76
N LEU A 447 -6.70 20.39 -2.54
CA LEU A 447 -6.91 21.65 -3.24
C LEU A 447 -8.17 22.30 -2.68
N HIS A 448 -8.02 23.37 -1.90
CA HIS A 448 -9.15 24.14 -1.38
C HIS A 448 -9.84 24.91 -2.49
N GLN A 449 -11.17 24.82 -2.57
CA GLN A 449 -11.92 25.48 -3.61
C GLN A 449 -13.37 25.74 -3.19
N PHE A 450 -13.84 26.98 -3.33
CA PHE A 450 -15.26 27.34 -3.22
C PHE A 450 -15.74 28.17 -4.41
N GLN A 451 -14.86 28.51 -5.34
CA GLN A 451 -15.18 29.13 -6.64
C GLN A 451 -14.30 28.50 -7.73
N LEU A 452 -14.88 28.26 -8.91
CA LEU A 452 -14.15 27.64 -10.02
C LEU A 452 -12.97 28.50 -10.51
N SER A 453 -13.08 29.82 -10.36
CA SER A 453 -12.00 30.75 -10.72
C SER A 453 -10.76 30.67 -9.84
N MET A 454 -10.82 29.97 -8.71
CA MET A 454 -9.66 29.83 -7.80
C MET A 454 -8.55 28.96 -8.41
N ILE A 455 -8.88 28.04 -9.32
CA ILE A 455 -7.91 27.20 -10.04
C ILE A 455 -8.13 27.39 -11.54
N ALA A 456 -7.35 28.29 -12.15
CA ALA A 456 -7.45 28.59 -13.57
C ALA A 456 -6.88 27.45 -14.41
N GLY A 457 -7.71 26.84 -15.26
CA GLY A 457 -7.34 25.69 -16.10
C GLY A 457 -7.47 24.34 -15.38
N GLU A 458 -8.30 24.23 -14.36
CA GLU A 458 -8.51 23.02 -13.56
C GLU A 458 -8.76 21.72 -14.37
N PRO A 459 -9.44 21.71 -15.54
CA PRO A 459 -9.56 20.51 -16.36
C PRO A 459 -8.22 19.87 -16.77
N ASP A 460 -7.14 20.64 -16.80
CA ASP A 460 -5.78 20.19 -17.13
C ASP A 460 -4.97 19.76 -15.89
N LEU A 461 -5.63 19.46 -14.78
CA LEU A 461 -5.00 18.96 -13.55
C LEU A 461 -4.33 17.59 -13.82
N ASP A 462 -3.07 17.47 -13.46
CA ASP A 462 -2.34 16.22 -13.63
C ASP A 462 -2.71 15.17 -12.57
N THR A 463 -3.63 14.29 -12.93
CA THR A 463 -4.08 13.16 -12.10
C THR A 463 -3.36 11.83 -12.43
N SER A 464 -2.29 11.86 -13.23
CA SER A 464 -1.61 10.65 -13.72
C SER A 464 -0.70 9.97 -12.69
N HIS A 465 -0.34 10.68 -11.62
CA HIS A 465 0.60 10.20 -10.60
C HIS A 465 -0.02 9.22 -9.62
N ASP A 466 0.37 7.93 -9.74
CA ASP A 466 -0.08 6.84 -8.87
C ASP A 466 0.41 6.99 -7.40
N ASP A 467 1.34 7.89 -7.16
CA ASP A 467 1.93 8.22 -5.85
C ASP A 467 1.10 9.22 -5.04
N LEU A 468 0.10 9.86 -5.66
CA LEU A 468 -0.73 10.89 -5.03
C LEU A 468 -2.20 10.51 -5.04
N ALA A 469 -2.92 10.97 -4.01
CA ALA A 469 -4.38 11.06 -3.99
C ALA A 469 -4.75 12.54 -3.92
N ILE A 470 -5.44 13.06 -4.92
CA ILE A 470 -5.83 14.47 -5.00
C ILE A 470 -7.26 14.60 -4.51
N VAL A 471 -7.50 15.52 -3.58
CA VAL A 471 -8.82 15.89 -3.07
C VAL A 471 -9.11 17.33 -3.42
N VAL A 472 -10.16 17.57 -4.19
CA VAL A 472 -10.76 18.91 -4.31
C VAL A 472 -11.66 19.11 -3.09
N HIS A 473 -11.28 20.02 -2.22
CA HIS A 473 -11.90 20.23 -0.91
C HIS A 473 -12.78 21.48 -0.94
N MET A 474 -14.10 21.27 -0.97
CA MET A 474 -15.07 22.35 -0.95
C MET A 474 -15.09 23.01 0.45
N ASP A 475 -14.62 24.25 0.53
CA ASP A 475 -14.53 25.05 1.74
C ASP A 475 -15.40 26.32 1.74
N GLY A 476 -16.48 26.30 0.96
CA GLY A 476 -17.54 27.30 1.04
C GLY A 476 -18.28 27.25 2.38
N GLN A 477 -18.67 28.41 2.89
CA GLN A 477 -19.38 28.60 4.16
C GLN A 477 -20.81 29.11 3.93
N GLY A 478 -21.69 28.96 4.91
CA GLY A 478 -23.03 29.52 4.87
C GLY A 478 -24.16 28.53 5.14
N THR A 479 -25.31 28.75 4.53
CA THR A 479 -26.46 27.85 4.69
C THR A 479 -26.24 26.50 3.98
N PRO A 480 -26.91 25.42 4.42
CA PRO A 480 -26.81 24.12 3.72
C PRO A 480 -27.10 24.20 2.22
N ALA A 481 -28.06 25.04 1.80
CA ALA A 481 -28.39 25.21 0.39
C ALA A 481 -27.24 25.86 -0.40
N ALA A 482 -26.68 26.96 0.10
CA ALA A 482 -25.55 27.65 -0.55
C ALA A 482 -24.32 26.75 -0.64
N LYS A 483 -24.04 25.98 0.42
CA LYS A 483 -22.94 25.01 0.43
C LYS A 483 -23.18 23.86 -0.55
N GLN A 484 -24.43 23.39 -0.69
CA GLN A 484 -24.77 22.36 -1.66
C GLN A 484 -24.63 22.86 -3.11
N GLU A 485 -24.97 24.12 -3.38
CA GLU A 485 -24.73 24.74 -4.70
C GLU A 485 -23.24 24.80 -5.01
N THR A 486 -22.42 25.24 -4.06
CA THR A 486 -20.95 25.25 -4.18
C THR A 486 -20.42 23.83 -4.41
N TRP A 487 -20.90 22.85 -3.64
CA TRP A 487 -20.53 21.44 -3.80
C TRP A 487 -20.80 20.93 -5.20
N ASN A 488 -22.00 21.18 -5.70
CA ASN A 488 -22.41 20.75 -7.04
C ASN A 488 -21.56 21.41 -8.13
N ALA A 489 -21.24 22.69 -7.98
CA ALA A 489 -20.39 23.41 -8.92
C ALA A 489 -18.97 22.84 -8.95
N VAL A 490 -18.35 22.68 -7.78
CA VAL A 490 -16.96 22.18 -7.64
C VAL A 490 -16.86 20.72 -8.10
N THR A 491 -17.77 19.86 -7.65
CA THR A 491 -17.71 18.43 -8.03
C THR A 491 -18.07 18.19 -9.49
N GLY A 492 -18.90 19.05 -10.09
CA GLY A 492 -19.28 18.96 -11.49
C GLY A 492 -18.22 19.47 -12.47
N ALA A 493 -17.31 20.34 -12.02
CA ALA A 493 -16.24 20.91 -12.85
C ALA A 493 -14.93 20.14 -12.74
N ALA A 494 -14.71 19.42 -11.64
CA ALA A 494 -13.46 18.74 -11.37
C ALA A 494 -13.15 17.63 -12.39
N PRO A 495 -11.88 17.45 -12.80
CA PRO A 495 -11.49 16.41 -13.74
C PRO A 495 -11.61 15.01 -13.13
N PRO A 496 -11.64 13.95 -13.95
CA PRO A 496 -11.66 12.58 -13.47
C PRO A 496 -10.38 12.23 -12.70
N GLY A 497 -10.49 11.30 -11.75
CA GLY A 497 -9.34 10.81 -10.96
C GLY A 497 -9.11 11.54 -9.64
N VAL A 498 -9.91 12.55 -9.31
CA VAL A 498 -9.88 13.24 -8.02
C VAL A 498 -10.94 12.70 -7.06
N TYR A 499 -10.72 12.97 -5.78
CA TYR A 499 -11.69 12.74 -4.70
C TYR A 499 -12.20 14.07 -4.18
N PHE A 500 -13.23 14.05 -3.31
CA PHE A 500 -13.85 15.26 -2.80
C PHE A 500 -13.84 15.34 -1.29
N GLY A 501 -13.65 16.56 -0.78
CA GLY A 501 -13.69 16.90 0.63
C GLY A 501 -14.72 17.98 0.93
N TRP A 502 -15.24 17.97 2.17
CA TRP A 502 -16.25 18.90 2.67
C TRP A 502 -15.75 19.58 3.94
N LYS A 503 -15.76 20.90 3.98
CA LYS A 503 -15.43 21.69 5.17
C LYS A 503 -16.69 22.11 5.92
N ASN A 504 -16.70 21.92 7.22
CA ASN A 504 -17.71 22.40 8.16
C ASN A 504 -17.15 23.55 8.97
N PHE A 505 -17.88 24.67 9.01
CA PHE A 505 -17.51 25.84 9.78
C PHE A 505 -18.39 25.93 11.03
N LEU A 506 -17.80 25.74 12.23
CA LEU A 506 -18.53 25.70 13.50
C LEU A 506 -19.27 27.01 13.81
N VAL A 507 -18.73 28.15 13.29
CA VAL A 507 -19.29 29.47 13.57
C VAL A 507 -20.04 30.06 12.37
N LYS A 508 -19.65 29.70 11.14
CA LYS A 508 -20.15 30.38 9.93
C LYS A 508 -21.21 29.59 9.16
N ASP A 509 -21.36 28.31 9.43
CA ASP A 509 -22.42 27.49 8.84
C ASP A 509 -23.69 27.57 9.70
N HIS A 510 -24.81 27.95 9.10
CA HIS A 510 -26.07 28.13 9.81
C HIS A 510 -27.26 27.48 9.07
N PRO A 511 -27.74 26.32 9.54
CA PRO A 511 -27.12 25.43 10.50
C PRO A 511 -25.94 24.64 9.89
N MET A 512 -24.93 24.31 10.70
CA MET A 512 -23.90 23.38 10.27
C MET A 512 -24.50 21.98 10.11
N LEU A 513 -24.06 21.23 9.06
CA LEU A 513 -24.50 19.86 8.85
C LEU A 513 -23.98 18.93 9.96
N THR A 514 -24.86 18.04 10.42
CA THR A 514 -24.46 16.92 11.29
C THR A 514 -23.60 15.92 10.52
N PRO A 515 -22.84 15.04 11.19
CA PRO A 515 -22.08 13.98 10.52
C PRO A 515 -22.92 13.15 9.55
N ARG A 516 -24.15 12.77 9.94
CA ARG A 516 -25.08 12.02 9.06
C ARG A 516 -25.46 12.82 7.81
N GLN A 517 -25.75 14.09 7.94
CA GLN A 517 -26.10 14.96 6.81
C GLN A 517 -24.90 15.17 5.88
N THR A 518 -23.69 15.37 6.43
CA THR A 518 -22.46 15.47 5.65
C THR A 518 -22.20 14.20 4.83
N MET A 519 -22.45 13.02 5.42
CA MET A 519 -22.16 11.74 4.77
C MET A 519 -23.15 11.33 3.69
N VAL A 520 -24.30 11.98 3.57
CA VAL A 520 -25.29 11.72 2.49
C VAL A 520 -25.15 12.68 1.31
N THR A 521 -24.24 13.66 1.37
CA THR A 521 -23.90 14.47 0.18
C THR A 521 -23.31 13.59 -0.90
N MET A 522 -23.61 13.88 -2.17
CA MET A 522 -23.15 13.08 -3.29
C MET A 522 -22.32 13.93 -4.28
N PRO A 523 -21.14 13.43 -4.69
CA PRO A 523 -20.44 12.22 -4.20
C PRO A 523 -20.09 12.29 -2.71
N ALA A 524 -20.06 11.15 -2.01
CA ALA A 524 -19.79 11.15 -0.57
C ALA A 524 -18.33 11.61 -0.30
N PRO A 525 -18.12 12.62 0.58
CA PRO A 525 -16.79 13.15 0.82
C PRO A 525 -15.86 12.10 1.46
N VAL A 526 -14.62 12.03 1.00
CA VAL A 526 -13.58 11.17 1.58
C VAL A 526 -12.78 11.88 2.69
N MET A 527 -12.83 13.20 2.72
CA MET A 527 -12.23 14.06 3.75
C MET A 527 -13.28 15.05 4.25
N ILE A 528 -13.40 15.19 5.54
CA ILE A 528 -14.24 16.20 6.20
C ILE A 528 -13.34 17.00 7.13
N SER A 529 -13.30 18.32 6.99
CA SER A 529 -12.57 19.18 7.92
C SER A 529 -13.51 20.10 8.70
N TYR A 530 -13.05 20.55 9.87
CA TYR A 530 -13.76 21.43 10.77
C TYR A 530 -12.90 22.65 11.10
N GLN A 531 -13.48 23.84 10.89
CA GLN A 531 -12.87 25.13 11.20
C GLN A 531 -13.74 25.97 12.14
#